data_e8b07041e0663727ac8ddafb1113593c
#
_entry.id   e8b07041e0663727ac8ddafb1113593c
#
_cell.length_a   1.000
_cell.length_b   1.000
_cell.length_c   1.000
_cell.angle_alpha   90.00
_cell.angle_beta   90.00
_cell.angle_gamma   90.00
#
_symmetry.space_group_name_H-M   'P 1'
#
loop_
_entity.id
_entity.type
_entity.pdbx_description
1 polymer ?
#
loop_
_entity_poly.entity_id
_entity_poly.type
_entity_poly.pdbx_seq_one_letter_code
_entity_poly.pdbx_strand_id
1 'polypeptide(L)'
;LIALNRLWKTGLDTHRLQALALQLGADVPFFVAGRPAWVEGIGERLTPISLPPARFVVIKPAGGLETAAIFSSPLLKRDTKPATIAVFAANQYGFGQNDLQEAACSMNTEVAQAIEALQSLGLQGRMTGSGSAVFAHIPEGKKISDFANFSSLPVNWTLKICDNMALHPLAGWNVSDSLSAVT
;
A
#
# COMPACT_ATOMS: atom_id res chain seq x y z
N LEU A 1 9.06 5.92 15.54
CA LEU A 1 10.52 5.93 15.47
C LEU A 1 11.06 7.30 15.09
N ILE A 2 10.72 7.87 13.92
CA ILE A 2 11.22 9.17 13.45
C ILE A 2 10.96 10.28 14.46
N ALA A 3 9.71 10.40 14.97
CA ALA A 3 9.35 11.40 15.96
C ALA A 3 10.12 11.22 17.29
N LEU A 4 10.30 9.99 17.76
CA LEU A 4 11.07 9.69 18.97
C LEU A 4 12.55 9.99 18.79
N ASN A 5 13.14 9.64 17.63
CA ASN A 5 14.51 9.99 17.28
C ASN A 5 14.76 11.50 17.40
N ARG A 6 13.83 12.30 16.87
CA ARG A 6 13.89 13.76 16.95
C ARG A 6 13.67 14.27 18.37
N LEU A 7 12.65 13.77 19.06
CA LEU A 7 12.30 14.17 20.44
C LEU A 7 13.45 13.91 21.42
N TRP A 8 14.05 12.73 21.33
CA TRP A 8 15.14 12.33 22.22
C TRP A 8 16.52 12.72 21.71
N LYS A 9 16.59 13.35 20.54
CA LYS A 9 17.86 13.80 19.93
C LYS A 9 18.89 12.67 19.82
N THR A 10 18.45 11.46 19.46
CA THR A 10 19.34 10.27 19.40
C THR A 10 20.28 10.30 18.21
N GLY A 11 20.03 11.13 17.18
CA GLY A 11 20.90 11.27 16.01
C GLY A 11 21.00 10.04 15.11
N LEU A 12 20.01 9.13 15.19
CA LEU A 12 20.01 7.95 14.33
C LEU A 12 19.67 8.36 12.89
N ASP A 13 20.48 7.86 11.95
CA ASP A 13 20.22 8.00 10.52
C ASP A 13 19.06 7.09 10.05
N THR A 14 18.60 7.32 8.82
CA THR A 14 17.48 6.58 8.24
C THR A 14 17.77 5.06 8.20
N HIS A 15 19.00 4.66 7.88
CA HIS A 15 19.37 3.24 7.80
C HIS A 15 19.27 2.54 9.16
N ARG A 16 19.76 3.17 10.22
CA ARG A 16 19.63 2.64 11.59
C ARG A 16 18.18 2.60 12.07
N LEU A 17 17.38 3.61 11.70
CA LEU A 17 15.95 3.62 12.00
C LEU A 17 15.22 2.50 11.25
N GLN A 18 15.58 2.22 9.99
CA GLN A 18 15.03 1.10 9.23
C GLN A 18 15.39 -0.26 9.84
N ALA A 19 16.61 -0.44 10.32
CA ALA A 19 17.02 -1.66 11.02
C ALA A 19 16.21 -1.90 12.31
N LEU A 20 15.94 -0.85 13.08
CA LEU A 20 15.03 -0.92 14.24
C LEU A 20 13.59 -1.15 13.82
N ALA A 21 13.15 -0.53 12.73
CA ALA A 21 11.82 -0.66 12.18
C ALA A 21 11.49 -2.10 11.77
N LEU A 22 12.46 -2.81 11.20
CA LEU A 22 12.30 -4.21 10.80
C LEU A 22 11.98 -5.14 11.99
N GLN A 23 12.51 -4.81 13.18
CA GLN A 23 12.20 -5.57 14.41
C GLN A 23 10.75 -5.37 14.88
N LEU A 24 10.10 -4.29 14.44
CA LEU A 24 8.69 -3.99 14.77
C LEU A 24 7.71 -4.59 13.77
N GLY A 25 8.15 -4.83 12.54
CA GLY A 25 7.33 -5.44 11.50
C GLY A 25 7.88 -5.21 10.10
N ALA A 26 7.54 -6.11 9.19
CA ALA A 26 8.04 -6.15 7.81
C ALA A 26 7.78 -4.86 7.00
N ASP A 27 6.62 -4.23 7.20
CA ASP A 27 6.24 -3.01 6.47
C ASP A 27 6.81 -1.73 7.07
N VAL A 28 7.30 -1.76 8.32
CA VAL A 28 7.72 -0.54 9.04
C VAL A 28 8.93 0.15 8.41
N PRO A 29 9.95 -0.57 7.87
CA PRO A 29 11.07 0.05 7.16
C PRO A 29 10.65 0.92 5.97
N PHE A 30 9.63 0.49 5.22
CA PHE A 30 9.09 1.25 4.10
C PHE A 30 8.55 2.62 4.55
N PHE A 31 7.79 2.67 5.64
CA PHE A 31 7.26 3.93 6.18
C PHE A 31 8.37 4.83 6.76
N VAL A 32 9.45 4.25 7.30
CA VAL A 32 10.62 5.01 7.74
C VAL A 32 11.39 5.58 6.54
N ALA A 33 11.47 4.85 5.42
CA ALA A 33 12.05 5.35 4.17
C ALA A 33 11.27 6.56 3.62
N GLY A 34 9.96 6.55 3.78
CA GLY A 34 9.08 7.68 3.49
C GLY A 34 8.97 8.05 2.02
N ARG A 35 9.27 7.14 1.10
CA ARG A 35 9.18 7.33 -0.36
C ARG A 35 8.75 6.04 -1.06
N PRO A 36 8.18 6.12 -2.27
CA PRO A 36 7.88 4.94 -3.05
C PRO A 36 9.10 4.06 -3.25
N ALA A 37 8.94 2.76 -3.07
CA ALA A 37 10.02 1.80 -3.21
C ALA A 37 9.51 0.47 -3.79
N TRP A 38 10.36 -0.19 -4.55
CA TRP A 38 10.27 -1.60 -4.83
C TRP A 38 10.77 -2.36 -3.60
N VAL A 39 9.94 -3.24 -3.07
CA VAL A 39 10.18 -3.94 -1.81
C VAL A 39 10.41 -5.41 -2.09
N GLU A 40 11.47 -5.97 -1.53
CA GLU A 40 11.84 -7.38 -1.64
C GLU A 40 12.19 -7.96 -0.28
N GLY A 41 12.40 -9.29 -0.25
CA GLY A 41 12.65 -10.02 0.99
C GLY A 41 11.41 -10.09 1.85
N ILE A 42 11.55 -9.87 3.14
CA ILE A 42 10.44 -9.74 4.10
C ILE A 42 10.01 -8.28 4.31
N GLY A 43 10.54 -7.33 3.50
CA GLY A 43 10.29 -5.89 3.62
C GLY A 43 11.55 -5.05 3.89
N GLU A 44 12.71 -5.68 4.02
CA GLU A 44 13.98 -5.05 4.37
C GLU A 44 14.73 -4.47 3.17
N ARG A 45 14.52 -5.02 1.98
CA ARG A 45 15.21 -4.55 0.77
C ARG A 45 14.35 -3.54 0.03
N LEU A 46 14.69 -2.28 0.16
CA LEU A 46 13.97 -1.16 -0.41
C LEU A 46 14.80 -0.53 -1.53
N THR A 47 14.30 -0.61 -2.76
CA THR A 47 14.87 0.11 -3.90
C THR A 47 13.95 1.29 -4.22
N PRO A 48 14.39 2.55 -4.01
CA PRO A 48 13.58 3.72 -4.33
C PRO A 48 13.15 3.73 -5.80
N ILE A 49 11.88 4.07 -6.05
CA ILE A 49 11.34 4.22 -7.40
C ILE A 49 10.62 5.55 -7.53
N SER A 50 10.53 6.05 -8.77
CA SER A 50 9.71 7.21 -9.09
C SER A 50 8.38 6.75 -9.67
N LEU A 51 7.30 7.31 -9.15
CA LEU A 51 5.95 7.07 -9.64
C LEU A 51 5.34 8.38 -10.15
N PRO A 52 4.68 8.39 -11.31
CA PRO A 52 3.92 9.56 -11.73
C PRO A 52 2.79 9.86 -10.75
N PRO A 53 2.28 11.10 -10.70
CA PRO A 53 1.09 11.42 -9.95
C PRO A 53 -0.08 10.52 -10.39
N ALA A 54 -0.82 10.00 -9.42
CA ALA A 54 -1.96 9.14 -9.69
C ALA A 54 -2.99 9.25 -8.59
N ARG A 55 -4.24 9.00 -8.95
CA ARG A 55 -5.38 9.02 -8.05
C ARG A 55 -5.94 7.62 -7.86
N PHE A 56 -6.34 7.34 -6.64
CA PHE A 56 -6.89 6.05 -6.26
C PHE A 56 -8.22 6.22 -5.53
N VAL A 57 -9.09 5.24 -5.72
CA VAL A 57 -10.20 4.99 -4.82
C VAL A 57 -9.83 3.86 -3.88
N VAL A 58 -10.14 4.03 -2.60
CA VAL A 58 -9.93 3.03 -1.56
C VAL A 58 -11.27 2.77 -0.88
N ILE A 59 -11.65 1.50 -0.81
CA ILE A 59 -12.82 1.03 -0.07
C ILE A 59 -12.35 0.16 1.08
N LYS A 60 -12.80 0.47 2.29
CA LYS A 60 -12.56 -0.35 3.49
C LYS A 60 -13.91 -0.89 3.97
N PRO A 61 -14.17 -2.19 3.76
CA PRO A 61 -15.32 -2.88 4.36
C PRO A 61 -15.29 -2.81 5.88
N ALA A 62 -16.45 -2.99 6.52
CA ALA A 62 -16.57 -2.93 7.98
C ALA A 62 -15.84 -4.10 8.64
N GLY A 63 -15.95 -5.30 8.06
CA GLY A 63 -15.30 -6.50 8.56
C GLY A 63 -13.77 -6.41 8.48
N GLY A 64 -13.11 -6.82 9.56
CA GLY A 64 -11.67 -7.06 9.58
C GLY A 64 -11.33 -8.48 9.12
N LEU A 65 -10.05 -8.71 8.88
CA LEU A 65 -9.49 -10.03 8.61
C LEU A 65 -8.30 -10.28 9.54
N GLU A 66 -8.23 -11.47 10.08
CA GLU A 66 -7.08 -11.86 10.89
C GLU A 66 -5.95 -12.31 9.95
N THR A 67 -4.84 -11.57 9.96
CA THR A 67 -3.70 -11.81 9.07
C THR A 67 -3.14 -13.24 9.21
N ALA A 68 -3.06 -13.77 10.43
CA ALA A 68 -2.59 -15.13 10.68
C ALA A 68 -3.49 -16.20 10.03
N ALA A 69 -4.82 -16.00 10.06
CA ALA A 69 -5.76 -16.90 9.43
C ALA A 69 -5.57 -16.94 7.90
N ILE A 70 -5.35 -15.78 7.27
CA ILE A 70 -5.08 -15.69 5.83
C ILE A 70 -3.81 -16.45 5.45
N PHE A 71 -2.71 -16.26 6.19
CA PHE A 71 -1.45 -16.95 5.93
C PHE A 71 -1.53 -18.47 6.15
N SER A 72 -2.48 -18.94 6.96
CA SER A 72 -2.76 -20.35 7.20
C SER A 72 -3.75 -20.97 6.20
N SER A 73 -4.32 -20.16 5.31
CA SER A 73 -5.32 -20.63 4.35
C SER A 73 -4.72 -21.60 3.31
N PRO A 74 -5.43 -22.69 2.99
CA PRO A 74 -5.07 -23.56 1.87
C PRO A 74 -5.24 -22.89 0.50
N LEU A 75 -5.99 -21.79 0.42
CA LEU A 75 -6.19 -21.00 -0.80
C LEU A 75 -5.08 -19.99 -1.05
N LEU A 76 -4.10 -19.89 -0.12
CA LEU A 76 -2.97 -18.98 -0.31
C LEU A 76 -2.07 -19.48 -1.44
N LYS A 77 -1.93 -18.68 -2.49
CA LYS A 77 -0.98 -18.93 -3.57
C LYS A 77 0.46 -18.75 -3.06
N ARG A 78 1.30 -19.77 -3.30
CA ARG A 78 2.71 -19.80 -2.88
C ARG A 78 3.68 -20.01 -4.04
N ASP A 79 3.16 -20.12 -5.26
CA ASP A 79 3.88 -20.45 -6.49
C ASP A 79 3.89 -19.31 -7.52
N THR A 80 3.49 -18.11 -7.11
CA THR A 80 3.55 -16.93 -7.95
C THR A 80 4.99 -16.62 -8.34
N LYS A 81 5.22 -16.49 -9.65
CA LYS A 81 6.56 -16.19 -10.18
C LYS A 81 7.06 -14.83 -9.69
N PRO A 82 8.35 -14.72 -9.35
CA PRO A 82 8.94 -13.45 -8.95
C PRO A 82 8.69 -12.37 -10.02
N ALA A 83 8.30 -11.20 -9.58
CA ALA A 83 8.16 -10.03 -10.40
C ALA A 83 9.51 -9.29 -10.52
N THR A 84 9.64 -8.45 -11.54
CA THR A 84 10.82 -7.59 -11.72
C THR A 84 10.42 -6.13 -11.85
N ILE A 85 11.30 -5.23 -11.46
CA ILE A 85 11.10 -3.77 -11.61
C ILE A 85 10.82 -3.40 -13.07
N ALA A 86 11.45 -4.07 -14.04
CA ALA A 86 11.25 -3.79 -15.45
C ALA A 86 9.80 -4.08 -15.92
N VAL A 87 9.23 -5.20 -15.47
CA VAL A 87 7.83 -5.54 -15.77
C VAL A 87 6.86 -4.58 -15.07
N PHE A 88 7.17 -4.22 -13.83
CA PHE A 88 6.42 -3.19 -13.10
C PHE A 88 6.45 -1.85 -13.82
N ALA A 89 7.61 -1.39 -14.30
CA ALA A 89 7.77 -0.10 -14.96
C ALA A 89 6.92 0.04 -16.24
N ALA A 90 6.62 -1.07 -16.91
CA ALA A 90 5.79 -1.08 -18.12
C ALA A 90 4.29 -0.78 -17.82
N ASN A 91 3.80 -1.10 -16.63
CA ASN A 91 2.40 -0.86 -16.22
C ASN A 91 2.30 -0.69 -14.70
N GLN A 92 2.79 0.44 -14.20
CA GLN A 92 2.97 0.69 -12.78
C GLN A 92 1.70 0.53 -11.93
N TYR A 93 0.55 0.96 -12.44
CA TYR A 93 -0.71 0.94 -11.67
C TYR A 93 -1.62 -0.25 -11.95
N GLY A 94 -1.42 -0.96 -13.07
CA GLY A 94 -2.11 -2.22 -13.38
C GLY A 94 -1.28 -3.46 -13.04
N PHE A 95 -0.01 -3.27 -12.63
CA PHE A 95 0.92 -4.37 -12.36
C PHE A 95 0.58 -5.13 -11.08
N GLY A 96 0.83 -6.44 -11.14
CA GLY A 96 0.82 -7.34 -9.99
C GLY A 96 -0.56 -7.83 -9.57
N GLN A 97 -0.52 -8.74 -8.63
CA GLN A 97 -1.68 -9.34 -7.99
C GLN A 97 -1.40 -9.43 -6.48
N ASN A 98 -2.43 -9.67 -5.70
CA ASN A 98 -2.28 -9.96 -4.28
C ASN A 98 -2.61 -11.43 -4.03
N ASP A 99 -1.62 -12.24 -3.73
CA ASP A 99 -1.79 -13.69 -3.52
C ASP A 99 -2.63 -14.04 -2.28
N LEU A 100 -2.81 -13.07 -1.38
CA LEU A 100 -3.68 -13.20 -0.21
C LEU A 100 -5.16 -12.96 -0.53
N GLN A 101 -5.47 -12.36 -1.69
CA GLN A 101 -6.83 -11.89 -2.02
C GLN A 101 -7.85 -13.03 -2.10
N GLU A 102 -7.50 -14.16 -2.70
CA GLU A 102 -8.41 -15.30 -2.84
C GLU A 102 -8.79 -15.87 -1.46
N ALA A 103 -7.81 -16.05 -0.60
CA ALA A 103 -8.04 -16.48 0.78
C ALA A 103 -8.88 -15.46 1.56
N ALA A 104 -8.59 -14.17 1.41
CA ALA A 104 -9.34 -13.11 2.06
C ALA A 104 -10.81 -13.07 1.62
N CYS A 105 -11.07 -13.17 0.30
CA CYS A 105 -12.43 -13.21 -0.25
C CYS A 105 -13.24 -14.42 0.25
N SER A 106 -12.58 -15.57 0.46
CA SER A 106 -13.26 -16.75 0.99
C SER A 106 -13.63 -16.62 2.48
N MET A 107 -12.86 -15.86 3.24
CA MET A 107 -13.09 -15.63 4.68
C MET A 107 -14.02 -14.46 4.95
N ASN A 108 -14.03 -13.46 4.06
CA ASN A 108 -14.87 -12.27 4.19
C ASN A 108 -15.40 -11.86 2.82
N THR A 109 -16.69 -12.14 2.59
CA THR A 109 -17.38 -11.83 1.34
C THR A 109 -17.44 -10.34 1.03
N GLU A 110 -17.36 -9.47 2.03
CA GLU A 110 -17.33 -8.01 1.83
C GLU A 110 -16.11 -7.57 1.00
N VAL A 111 -15.00 -8.30 1.06
CA VAL A 111 -13.81 -8.02 0.22
C VAL A 111 -14.13 -8.26 -1.25
N ALA A 112 -14.76 -9.39 -1.58
CA ALA A 112 -15.19 -9.69 -2.94
C ALA A 112 -16.21 -8.65 -3.45
N GLN A 113 -17.21 -8.31 -2.64
CA GLN A 113 -18.22 -7.30 -2.97
C GLN A 113 -17.58 -5.91 -3.21
N ALA A 114 -16.56 -5.53 -2.44
CA ALA A 114 -15.87 -4.27 -2.64
C ALA A 114 -15.05 -4.26 -3.95
N ILE A 115 -14.45 -5.39 -4.33
CA ILE A 115 -13.77 -5.55 -5.62
C ILE A 115 -14.78 -5.47 -6.77
N GLU A 116 -15.90 -6.16 -6.66
CA GLU A 116 -16.99 -6.13 -7.65
C GLU A 116 -17.57 -4.72 -7.82
N ALA A 117 -17.75 -3.99 -6.72
CA ALA A 117 -18.18 -2.59 -6.77
C ALA A 117 -17.21 -1.70 -7.58
N LEU A 118 -15.90 -1.89 -7.44
CA LEU A 118 -14.91 -1.20 -8.26
C LEU A 118 -14.96 -1.65 -9.73
N GLN A 119 -15.14 -2.94 -9.99
CA GLN A 119 -15.23 -3.50 -11.34
C GLN A 119 -16.47 -2.99 -12.08
N SER A 120 -17.60 -2.83 -11.39
CA SER A 120 -18.83 -2.29 -11.99
C SER A 120 -18.68 -0.85 -12.49
N LEU A 121 -17.68 -0.13 -11.97
CA LEU A 121 -17.29 1.22 -12.40
C LEU A 121 -16.20 1.20 -13.50
N GLY A 122 -15.85 0.02 -14.00
CA GLY A 122 -14.78 -0.16 -14.98
C GLY A 122 -13.39 0.09 -14.40
N LEU A 123 -13.21 -0.13 -13.10
CA LEU A 123 -11.91 -0.02 -12.41
C LEU A 123 -11.39 -1.41 -12.05
N GLN A 124 -10.08 -1.57 -12.07
CA GLN A 124 -9.43 -2.82 -11.64
C GLN A 124 -9.22 -2.81 -10.12
N GLY A 125 -10.22 -3.30 -9.39
CA GLY A 125 -10.16 -3.43 -7.94
C GLY A 125 -9.19 -4.51 -7.48
N ARG A 126 -8.42 -4.21 -6.42
CA ARG A 126 -7.46 -5.13 -5.83
C ARG A 126 -7.35 -4.91 -4.32
N MET A 127 -7.25 -6.00 -3.56
CA MET A 127 -7.00 -5.91 -2.13
C MET A 127 -5.58 -5.44 -1.83
N THR A 128 -5.39 -4.65 -0.78
CA THR A 128 -4.07 -4.23 -0.30
C THR A 128 -3.70 -4.95 1.00
N GLY A 129 -2.44 -5.35 1.12
CA GLY A 129 -1.93 -6.09 2.26
C GLY A 129 -2.72 -7.38 2.53
N SER A 130 -3.00 -7.69 3.77
CA SER A 130 -3.85 -8.81 4.19
C SER A 130 -5.35 -8.45 4.22
N GLY A 131 -5.74 -7.28 3.72
CA GLY A 131 -7.14 -6.84 3.67
C GLY A 131 -7.58 -6.12 4.95
N SER A 132 -8.84 -5.84 5.10
CA SER A 132 -9.94 -5.99 4.13
C SER A 132 -10.04 -4.84 3.13
N ALA A 133 -9.12 -3.86 3.17
CA ALA A 133 -9.17 -2.73 2.27
C ALA A 133 -8.87 -3.13 0.82
N VAL A 134 -9.63 -2.58 -0.12
CA VAL A 134 -9.42 -2.72 -1.56
C VAL A 134 -9.18 -1.35 -2.19
N PHE A 135 -8.46 -1.32 -3.28
CA PHE A 135 -8.17 -0.08 -3.99
C PHE A 135 -8.20 -0.29 -5.50
N ALA A 136 -8.38 0.79 -6.23
CA ALA A 136 -8.19 0.82 -7.68
C ALA A 136 -7.57 2.15 -8.11
N HIS A 137 -6.74 2.11 -9.12
CA HIS A 137 -6.25 3.30 -9.81
C HIS A 137 -7.39 3.92 -10.63
N ILE A 138 -7.53 5.23 -10.55
CA ILE A 138 -8.48 6.01 -11.35
C ILE A 138 -7.72 6.51 -12.59
N PRO A 139 -8.03 6.01 -13.80
CA PRO A 139 -7.38 6.47 -15.02
C PRO A 139 -7.58 7.96 -15.28
N GLU A 140 -6.63 8.59 -15.97
CA GLU A 140 -6.78 9.97 -16.43
C GLU A 140 -8.05 10.14 -17.26
N GLY A 141 -8.71 11.30 -17.09
CA GLY A 141 -9.96 11.63 -17.77
C GLY A 141 -11.23 11.17 -17.05
N LYS A 142 -11.15 10.22 -16.11
CA LYS A 142 -12.30 9.90 -15.25
C LYS A 142 -12.49 10.97 -14.18
N LYS A 143 -13.74 11.45 -14.03
CA LYS A 143 -14.11 12.44 -13.02
C LYS A 143 -14.65 11.74 -11.77
N ILE A 144 -14.53 12.39 -10.62
CA ILE A 144 -15.11 11.89 -9.37
C ILE A 144 -16.64 11.73 -9.48
N SER A 145 -17.30 12.61 -10.26
CA SER A 145 -18.73 12.52 -10.57
C SER A 145 -19.13 11.21 -11.27
N ASP A 146 -18.21 10.57 -12.00
CA ASP A 146 -18.49 9.32 -12.70
C ASP A 146 -18.67 8.15 -11.70
N PHE A 147 -18.30 8.39 -10.45
CA PHE A 147 -18.43 7.46 -9.33
C PHE A 147 -19.62 7.78 -8.41
N ALA A 148 -20.63 8.50 -8.89
CA ALA A 148 -21.82 8.84 -8.13
C ALA A 148 -22.56 7.61 -7.55
N ASN A 149 -22.40 6.43 -8.17
CA ASN A 149 -22.97 5.17 -7.72
C ASN A 149 -22.34 4.58 -6.44
N PHE A 150 -21.32 5.21 -5.87
CA PHE A 150 -20.82 4.82 -4.53
C PHE A 150 -21.85 5.05 -3.42
N SER A 151 -22.92 5.78 -3.67
CA SER A 151 -24.06 5.88 -2.74
C SER A 151 -24.79 4.56 -2.48
N SER A 152 -24.55 3.53 -3.30
CA SER A 152 -25.09 2.18 -3.10
C SER A 152 -24.23 1.28 -2.20
N LEU A 153 -23.04 1.73 -1.78
CA LEU A 153 -22.21 0.97 -0.84
C LEU A 153 -22.84 0.91 0.55
N PRO A 154 -22.62 -0.17 1.30
CA PRO A 154 -23.06 -0.26 2.69
C PRO A 154 -22.60 0.95 3.53
N VAL A 155 -23.49 1.49 4.33
CA VAL A 155 -23.26 2.71 5.14
C VAL A 155 -22.08 2.58 6.10
N ASN A 156 -21.78 1.36 6.54
CA ASN A 156 -20.68 1.04 7.44
C ASN A 156 -19.31 0.85 6.71
N TRP A 157 -19.28 1.00 5.40
CA TRP A 157 -18.02 0.98 4.65
C TRP A 157 -17.42 2.37 4.55
N THR A 158 -16.10 2.44 4.57
CA THR A 158 -15.38 3.70 4.35
C THR A 158 -14.88 3.77 2.91
N LEU A 159 -15.23 4.86 2.22
CA LEU A 159 -14.69 5.17 0.90
C LEU A 159 -13.84 6.42 1.00
N LYS A 160 -12.66 6.38 0.37
CA LYS A 160 -11.76 7.53 0.21
C LYS A 160 -11.24 7.60 -1.22
N ILE A 161 -11.12 8.82 -1.74
CA ILE A 161 -10.35 9.11 -2.94
C ILE A 161 -9.09 9.84 -2.47
N CYS A 162 -7.93 9.37 -2.90
CA CYS A 162 -6.64 9.89 -2.48
C CYS A 162 -5.65 9.91 -3.65
N ASP A 163 -4.68 10.79 -3.56
CA ASP A 163 -3.55 10.85 -4.49
C ASP A 163 -2.36 10.07 -3.89
N ASN A 164 -1.48 9.53 -4.74
CA ASN A 164 -0.22 8.97 -4.26
C ASN A 164 0.69 10.09 -3.76
N MET A 165 1.60 9.73 -2.85
CA MET A 165 2.58 10.66 -2.30
C MET A 165 3.98 10.30 -2.78
N ALA A 166 4.70 11.29 -3.31
CA ALA A 166 6.12 11.13 -3.66
C ALA A 166 7.02 11.10 -2.42
N LEU A 167 6.63 11.76 -1.34
CA LEU A 167 7.40 11.86 -0.12
C LEU A 167 6.48 11.94 1.10
N HIS A 168 6.79 11.16 2.13
CA HIS A 168 6.05 11.19 3.40
C HIS A 168 6.31 12.52 4.13
N PRO A 169 5.31 13.14 4.78
CA PRO A 169 5.48 14.43 5.48
C PRO A 169 6.58 14.45 6.54
N LEU A 170 6.94 13.31 7.12
CA LEU A 170 8.02 13.19 8.11
C LEU A 170 9.40 12.86 7.52
N ALA A 171 9.54 12.74 6.19
CA ALA A 171 10.81 12.35 5.56
C ALA A 171 11.96 13.32 5.88
N GLY A 172 11.68 14.63 6.01
CA GLY A 172 12.67 15.63 6.38
C GLY A 172 12.97 15.73 7.90
N TRP A 173 12.41 14.83 8.72
CA TRP A 173 12.63 14.87 10.18
C TRP A 173 13.87 14.10 10.63
N ASN A 174 14.52 13.34 9.76
CA ASN A 174 15.78 12.66 10.05
C ASN A 174 16.95 13.63 9.86
N VAL A 175 17.75 13.80 10.90
CA VAL A 175 18.81 14.83 10.99
C VAL A 175 19.91 14.65 9.92
N SER A 176 20.10 13.44 9.39
CA SER A 176 21.12 13.16 8.37
C SER A 176 20.74 13.55 6.95
N ASP A 177 19.43 13.68 6.66
CA ASP A 177 18.96 14.02 5.30
C ASP A 177 19.08 15.54 5.02
N SER A 178 19.31 16.38 6.05
CA SER A 178 19.42 17.83 5.93
C SER A 178 20.83 18.34 5.61
N LEU A 179 21.87 17.50 5.73
CA LEU A 179 23.26 17.89 5.48
C LEU A 179 23.74 17.59 4.03
N SER A 180 22.99 16.82 3.26
CA SER A 180 23.35 16.51 1.86
C SER A 180 22.63 17.38 0.82
N ALA A 181 21.84 18.36 1.24
CA ALA A 181 21.14 19.29 0.34
C ALA A 181 21.82 20.64 0.18
N VAL A 182 23.05 20.81 0.70
CA VAL A 182 23.86 22.03 0.55
C VAL A 182 25.27 21.64 0.13
N THR A 183 25.43 21.25 -1.12
CA THR A 183 26.67 21.43 -1.92
C THR A 183 26.30 21.46 -3.40
#